data_401136689034bd5124118a3640837fb6
#
_entry.id   401136689034bd5124118a3640837fb6
#
_cell.length_a   1.000
_cell.length_b   1.000
_cell.length_c   1.000
_cell.angle_alpha   90.00
_cell.angle_beta   90.00
_cell.angle_gamma   90.00
#
_symmetry.space_group_name_H-M   'P 1'
#
loop_
_entity.id
_entity.type
_entity.pdbx_description
1 polymer ?
#
loop_
_entity_poly.entity_id
_entity_poly.type
_entity_poly.pdbx_seq_one_letter_code
_entity_poly.pdbx_strand_id
1 'polypeptide(L)'
;MTTTQRTQTPSLDYWIHDADQHYYEPDDCYSRHIEERFKKKTMWIDRSNPDTPGRMYVGDERCQFFSVGAGDNIGAPGMMKAFLQGATEEGGSPSLNPINGLSVPEFVDAKARLARMDEQRVESSLMLPTTGVGIEPQLRAPKHREALYPSVRAFNRWLEEDWGYGQDGRIFGAPMLTLVDLDEAVVELERLIKAGARFLVLTTGPVDGRAPGDPYFDPFWSRVEEAGLNIVFHIGNTPFGEMYSKPWGLRPAPPSHRHSLMEYFLAFTERPVMDTVVSLIADNLFGRFPKLRVLSIEYGSGW
;
A
#
# COMPACT_ATOMS: atom_id res chain seq x y z
N MET A 1 -28.97 -20.01 -13.17
CA MET A 1 -28.65 -18.68 -13.70
C MET A 1 -29.35 -17.70 -12.81
N THR A 2 -28.66 -17.21 -11.77
CA THR A 2 -29.20 -16.22 -10.83
C THR A 2 -28.77 -14.85 -11.35
N THR A 3 -29.69 -14.14 -11.95
CA THR A 3 -29.53 -12.75 -12.39
C THR A 3 -29.35 -11.90 -11.14
N THR A 4 -28.12 -11.50 -10.85
CA THR A 4 -27.83 -10.51 -9.84
C THR A 4 -28.47 -9.19 -10.29
N GLN A 5 -29.57 -8.79 -9.66
CA GLN A 5 -30.14 -7.47 -9.86
C GLN A 5 -29.09 -6.44 -9.46
N ARG A 6 -28.50 -5.73 -10.44
CA ARG A 6 -27.73 -4.52 -10.20
C ARG A 6 -28.68 -3.51 -9.54
N THR A 7 -28.52 -3.28 -8.24
CA THR A 7 -29.16 -2.16 -7.57
C THR A 7 -28.66 -0.89 -8.27
N GLN A 8 -29.55 -0.16 -8.92
CA GLN A 8 -29.23 1.15 -9.49
C GLN A 8 -28.66 2.02 -8.37
N THR A 9 -27.40 2.35 -8.44
CA THR A 9 -26.80 3.38 -7.60
C THR A 9 -27.54 4.67 -7.89
N PRO A 10 -27.99 5.45 -6.89
CA PRO A 10 -28.58 6.77 -7.14
C PRO A 10 -27.60 7.57 -8.02
N SER A 11 -28.07 8.12 -9.11
CA SER A 11 -27.21 8.95 -9.97
C SER A 11 -26.82 10.20 -9.17
N LEU A 12 -25.54 10.28 -8.79
CA LEU A 12 -24.99 11.51 -8.24
C LEU A 12 -25.06 12.60 -9.32
N ASP A 13 -25.34 13.82 -8.91
CA ASP A 13 -25.34 15.00 -9.80
C ASP A 13 -23.96 15.69 -9.88
N TYR A 14 -22.96 15.12 -9.22
CA TYR A 14 -21.56 15.57 -9.18
C TYR A 14 -20.59 14.40 -9.41
N TRP A 15 -19.34 14.73 -9.73
CA TRP A 15 -18.24 13.78 -9.86
C TRP A 15 -17.44 13.69 -8.55
N ILE A 16 -16.85 12.52 -8.29
CA ILE A 16 -16.09 12.23 -7.10
C ILE A 16 -14.61 12.13 -7.47
N HIS A 17 -13.75 12.65 -6.63
CA HIS A 17 -12.32 12.31 -6.62
C HIS A 17 -12.08 11.33 -5.47
N ASP A 18 -11.61 10.13 -5.80
CA ASP A 18 -11.38 9.07 -4.81
C ASP A 18 -9.89 9.03 -4.48
N ALA A 19 -9.55 9.33 -3.22
CA ALA A 19 -8.17 9.39 -2.77
C ALA A 19 -7.67 8.08 -2.14
N ASP A 20 -8.52 7.04 -2.11
CA ASP A 20 -8.19 5.78 -1.43
C ASP A 20 -8.79 4.59 -2.19
N GLN A 21 -8.19 4.27 -3.32
CA GLN A 21 -8.50 3.06 -4.08
C GLN A 21 -7.28 2.15 -4.18
N HIS A 22 -7.55 0.87 -4.40
CA HIS A 22 -6.53 -0.15 -4.51
C HIS A 22 -6.61 -0.91 -5.83
N TYR A 23 -5.46 -1.26 -6.35
CA TYR A 23 -5.29 -2.33 -7.34
C TYR A 23 -4.87 -3.61 -6.61
N TYR A 24 -5.09 -4.77 -7.24
CA TYR A 24 -4.58 -6.03 -6.72
C TYR A 24 -3.38 -6.47 -7.55
N GLU A 25 -2.25 -6.63 -6.87
CA GLU A 25 -1.00 -6.98 -7.50
C GLU A 25 -1.03 -8.43 -8.01
N PRO A 26 -0.63 -8.69 -9.27
CA PRO A 26 -0.41 -10.03 -9.78
C PRO A 26 0.80 -10.68 -9.09
N ASP A 27 0.88 -12.00 -9.17
CA ASP A 27 1.95 -12.76 -8.51
C ASP A 27 3.35 -12.36 -8.94
N ASP A 28 3.50 -11.75 -10.12
CA ASP A 28 4.78 -11.37 -10.71
C ASP A 28 5.17 -9.89 -10.54
N CYS A 29 4.37 -9.08 -9.83
CA CYS A 29 4.60 -7.64 -9.68
C CYS A 29 5.99 -7.28 -9.13
N TYR A 30 6.57 -8.12 -8.28
CA TYR A 30 7.93 -7.96 -7.77
C TYR A 30 8.99 -8.71 -8.58
N SER A 31 8.62 -9.64 -9.44
CA SER A 31 9.56 -10.49 -10.16
C SER A 31 9.64 -10.21 -11.65
N ARG A 32 8.65 -9.53 -12.25
CA ARG A 32 8.57 -9.23 -13.69
C ARG A 32 9.78 -8.42 -14.19
N HIS A 33 10.17 -7.40 -13.46
CA HIS A 33 11.22 -6.46 -13.83
C HIS A 33 12.48 -6.53 -12.95
N ILE A 34 12.59 -7.57 -12.10
CA ILE A 34 13.73 -7.72 -11.23
C ILE A 34 14.88 -8.47 -11.93
N GLU A 35 16.10 -8.15 -11.54
CA GLU A 35 17.27 -8.90 -12.00
C GLU A 35 17.21 -10.37 -11.56
N GLU A 36 17.63 -11.31 -12.42
CA GLU A 36 17.54 -12.76 -12.17
C GLU A 36 18.11 -13.21 -10.81
N ARG A 37 19.23 -12.60 -10.40
CA ARG A 37 19.89 -12.90 -9.11
C ARG A 37 19.04 -12.59 -7.88
N PHE A 38 18.02 -11.74 -8.01
CA PHE A 38 17.12 -11.34 -6.90
C PHE A 38 15.76 -12.02 -6.94
N LYS A 39 15.38 -12.73 -8.01
CA LYS A 39 14.07 -13.37 -8.13
C LYS A 39 13.71 -14.30 -6.96
N LYS A 40 14.71 -14.99 -6.39
CA LYS A 40 14.51 -15.86 -5.22
C LYS A 40 14.65 -15.13 -3.89
N LYS A 41 14.90 -13.83 -3.88
CA LYS A 41 15.11 -12.99 -2.69
C LYS A 41 14.02 -11.96 -2.49
N THR A 42 13.22 -11.72 -3.51
CA THR A 42 12.07 -10.81 -3.49
C THR A 42 10.79 -11.52 -3.02
N MET A 43 9.67 -10.82 -3.10
CA MET A 43 8.34 -11.40 -2.86
C MET A 43 7.97 -12.37 -4.00
N TRP A 44 7.39 -13.50 -3.62
CA TRP A 44 6.80 -14.48 -4.53
C TRP A 44 5.66 -15.23 -3.85
N ILE A 45 4.82 -15.89 -4.67
CA ILE A 45 3.64 -16.60 -4.20
C ILE A 45 3.76 -18.09 -4.56
N ASP A 46 3.67 -18.95 -3.56
CA ASP A 46 3.62 -20.39 -3.74
C ASP A 46 2.19 -20.82 -4.07
N ARG A 47 1.98 -21.28 -5.31
CA ARG A 47 0.73 -21.84 -5.82
C ARG A 47 0.84 -23.35 -6.12
N SER A 48 1.73 -24.04 -5.43
CA SER A 48 1.92 -25.49 -5.61
C SER A 48 0.68 -26.32 -5.27
N ASN A 49 -0.20 -25.81 -4.42
CA ASN A 49 -1.49 -26.43 -4.12
C ASN A 49 -2.63 -25.58 -4.70
N PRO A 50 -3.29 -26.01 -5.81
CA PRO A 50 -4.36 -25.26 -6.45
C PRO A 50 -5.65 -25.16 -5.61
N ASP A 51 -5.81 -26.03 -4.61
CA ASP A 51 -7.02 -26.09 -3.76
C ASP A 51 -6.97 -25.09 -2.60
N THR A 52 -5.87 -24.32 -2.46
CA THR A 52 -5.69 -23.34 -1.38
C THR A 52 -5.23 -22.00 -1.94
N PRO A 53 -5.54 -20.90 -1.24
CA PRO A 53 -4.95 -19.60 -1.56
C PRO A 53 -3.43 -19.67 -1.63
N GLY A 54 -2.84 -18.93 -2.57
CA GLY A 54 -1.39 -18.85 -2.73
C GLY A 54 -0.72 -18.32 -1.47
N ARG A 55 0.39 -18.93 -1.06
CA ARG A 55 1.14 -18.53 0.13
C ARG A 55 2.21 -17.52 -0.24
N MET A 56 2.23 -16.39 0.44
CA MET A 56 3.18 -15.32 0.17
C MET A 56 4.49 -15.50 0.95
N TYR A 57 5.61 -15.28 0.27
CA TYR A 57 6.97 -15.35 0.80
C TYR A 57 7.78 -14.12 0.40
N VAL A 58 8.77 -13.77 1.21
CA VAL A 58 9.90 -12.91 0.85
C VAL A 58 11.18 -13.73 1.03
N GLY A 59 11.87 -13.97 -0.06
CA GLY A 59 12.99 -14.94 -0.05
C GLY A 59 12.50 -16.32 0.36
N ASP A 60 13.06 -16.86 1.44
CA ASP A 60 12.71 -18.14 2.05
C ASP A 60 11.74 -18.03 3.24
N GLU A 61 11.33 -16.80 3.59
CA GLU A 61 10.43 -16.57 4.72
C GLU A 61 9.00 -16.32 4.30
N ARG A 62 8.08 -17.03 4.96
CA ARG A 62 6.65 -16.76 4.83
C ARG A 62 6.31 -15.37 5.35
N CYS A 63 5.56 -14.60 4.56
CA CYS A 63 5.02 -13.33 5.01
C CYS A 63 4.05 -13.55 6.17
N GLN A 64 4.25 -12.79 7.25
CA GLN A 64 3.40 -12.87 8.43
C GLN A 64 2.24 -11.89 8.33
N PHE A 65 2.47 -10.70 7.82
CA PHE A 65 1.46 -9.65 7.70
C PHE A 65 0.42 -10.00 6.63
N PHE A 66 0.85 -10.29 5.41
CA PHE A 66 0.00 -10.89 4.39
C PHE A 66 0.34 -12.36 4.21
N SER A 67 -0.59 -13.23 4.55
CA SER A 67 -0.34 -14.68 4.51
C SER A 67 -0.71 -15.32 3.17
N VAL A 68 -1.42 -14.60 2.32
CA VAL A 68 -1.92 -15.04 1.01
C VAL A 68 -1.65 -13.99 -0.06
N GLY A 69 -1.68 -14.40 -1.32
CA GLY A 69 -1.50 -13.49 -2.46
C GLY A 69 -2.54 -12.36 -2.50
N ALA A 70 -2.22 -11.23 -3.09
CA ALA A 70 -3.05 -10.04 -3.16
C ALA A 70 -4.40 -10.40 -3.75
N GLY A 71 -4.98 -10.80 -4.40
CA GLY A 71 -6.33 -11.10 -4.87
C GLY A 71 -6.98 -12.32 -4.24
N ASP A 72 -6.25 -13.07 -3.40
CA ASP A 72 -6.83 -14.24 -2.75
C ASP A 72 -7.66 -13.84 -1.52
N ASN A 73 -8.87 -14.35 -1.41
CA ASN A 73 -9.77 -14.13 -0.26
C ASN A 73 -10.12 -12.66 0.03
N ILE A 74 -10.32 -11.85 -0.98
CA ILE A 74 -10.89 -10.51 -0.79
C ILE A 74 -12.40 -10.59 -0.58
N GLY A 75 -12.95 -9.61 0.13
CA GLY A 75 -14.39 -9.50 0.32
C GLY A 75 -15.12 -9.18 -0.98
N ALA A 76 -16.25 -9.83 -1.23
CA ALA A 76 -17.08 -9.51 -2.38
C ALA A 76 -17.57 -8.05 -2.35
N PRO A 77 -17.73 -7.39 -3.51
CA PRO A 77 -18.32 -6.06 -3.56
C PRO A 77 -19.65 -5.96 -2.81
N GLY A 78 -19.77 -4.94 -1.95
CA GLY A 78 -20.96 -4.76 -1.09
C GLY A 78 -20.89 -5.44 0.28
N MET A 79 -19.87 -6.24 0.55
CA MET A 79 -19.69 -6.93 1.82
C MET A 79 -19.66 -5.96 3.03
N MET A 80 -18.91 -4.89 2.92
CA MET A 80 -18.84 -3.88 4.00
C MET A 80 -20.20 -3.25 4.28
N LYS A 81 -20.98 -2.95 3.25
CA LYS A 81 -22.35 -2.46 3.41
C LYS A 81 -23.21 -3.48 4.13
N ALA A 82 -23.16 -4.74 3.75
CA ALA A 82 -23.90 -5.81 4.40
C ALA A 82 -23.50 -5.97 5.88
N PHE A 83 -22.19 -5.94 6.17
CA PHE A 83 -21.67 -5.97 7.53
C PHE A 83 -22.16 -4.80 8.37
N LEU A 84 -22.10 -3.57 7.86
CA LEU A 84 -22.61 -2.38 8.56
C LEU A 84 -24.13 -2.42 8.77
N GLN A 85 -24.86 -3.20 7.98
CA GLN A 85 -26.29 -3.47 8.13
C GLN A 85 -26.58 -4.66 9.08
N GLY A 86 -25.56 -5.22 9.71
CA GLY A 86 -25.70 -6.30 10.68
C GLY A 86 -25.63 -7.71 10.11
N ALA A 87 -25.23 -7.89 8.86
CA ALA A 87 -25.01 -9.21 8.29
C ALA A 87 -23.75 -9.84 8.92
N THR A 88 -23.94 -10.86 9.75
CA THR A 88 -22.86 -11.63 10.39
C THR A 88 -23.10 -13.11 10.17
N GLU A 89 -22.01 -13.89 10.12
CA GLU A 89 -22.06 -15.35 10.19
C GLU A 89 -22.32 -15.82 11.63
N GLU A 90 -22.71 -17.07 11.82
CA GLU A 90 -22.77 -17.71 13.14
C GLU A 90 -21.42 -17.51 13.85
N GLY A 91 -21.43 -16.86 15.02
CA GLY A 91 -20.21 -16.50 15.75
C GLY A 91 -19.83 -15.01 15.69
N GLY A 92 -20.60 -14.16 15.01
CA GLY A 92 -20.42 -12.70 15.01
C GLY A 92 -19.31 -12.18 14.09
N SER A 93 -18.72 -13.05 13.28
CA SER A 93 -17.78 -12.64 12.24
C SER A 93 -18.51 -12.03 11.04
N PRO A 94 -17.91 -11.06 10.31
CA PRO A 94 -18.46 -10.61 9.05
C PRO A 94 -18.60 -11.80 8.07
N SER A 95 -19.73 -11.88 7.37
CA SER A 95 -19.88 -12.83 6.27
C SER A 95 -18.93 -12.42 5.13
N LEU A 96 -17.76 -13.00 5.15
CA LEU A 96 -16.77 -12.85 4.09
C LEU A 96 -17.10 -13.91 3.02
N ASN A 97 -17.89 -13.54 2.02
CA ASN A 97 -17.93 -14.32 0.78
C ASN A 97 -16.64 -13.98 0.00
N PRO A 98 -15.54 -14.71 0.18
CA PRO A 98 -14.29 -14.37 -0.47
C PRO A 98 -14.42 -14.60 -1.97
N ILE A 99 -13.92 -13.66 -2.74
CA ILE A 99 -13.74 -13.80 -4.16
C ILE A 99 -12.25 -13.75 -4.51
N ASN A 100 -11.88 -14.31 -5.65
CA ASN A 100 -10.57 -14.08 -6.21
C ASN A 100 -10.56 -12.71 -6.90
N GLY A 101 -9.91 -11.72 -6.30
CA GLY A 101 -9.84 -10.36 -6.83
C GLY A 101 -9.10 -10.26 -8.15
N LEU A 102 -8.15 -11.18 -8.42
CA LEU A 102 -7.45 -11.22 -9.71
C LEU A 102 -8.37 -11.66 -10.86
N SER A 103 -9.54 -12.22 -10.57
CA SER A 103 -10.57 -12.55 -11.57
C SER A 103 -11.55 -11.41 -11.86
N VAL A 104 -11.45 -10.29 -11.15
CA VAL A 104 -12.30 -9.10 -11.32
C VAL A 104 -11.56 -8.08 -12.19
N PRO A 105 -12.00 -7.86 -13.44
CA PRO A 105 -11.24 -7.05 -14.39
C PRO A 105 -10.84 -5.66 -13.87
N GLU A 106 -11.76 -4.94 -13.25
CA GLU A 106 -11.53 -3.60 -12.74
C GLU A 106 -10.53 -3.53 -11.56
N PHE A 107 -10.12 -4.67 -11.00
CA PHE A 107 -9.14 -4.72 -9.92
C PHE A 107 -7.70 -4.91 -10.42
N VAL A 108 -7.55 -5.34 -11.68
CA VAL A 108 -6.25 -5.73 -12.25
C VAL A 108 -5.94 -5.07 -13.61
N ASP A 109 -6.89 -4.34 -14.17
CA ASP A 109 -6.78 -3.70 -15.48
C ASP A 109 -7.25 -2.25 -15.45
N ALA A 110 -6.38 -1.33 -15.84
CA ALA A 110 -6.66 0.11 -15.78
C ALA A 110 -7.83 0.52 -16.69
N LYS A 111 -7.99 -0.10 -17.86
CA LYS A 111 -9.09 0.23 -18.79
C LYS A 111 -10.43 -0.23 -18.24
N ALA A 112 -10.48 -1.43 -17.66
CA ALA A 112 -11.68 -1.92 -16.99
C ALA A 112 -12.02 -1.04 -15.76
N ARG A 113 -11.00 -0.56 -15.02
CA ARG A 113 -11.17 0.38 -13.92
C ARG A 113 -11.76 1.69 -14.38
N LEU A 114 -11.27 2.29 -15.46
CA LEU A 114 -11.81 3.52 -16.02
C LEU A 114 -13.30 3.38 -16.37
N ALA A 115 -13.68 2.29 -17.02
CA ALA A 115 -15.09 2.01 -17.33
C ALA A 115 -15.95 1.92 -16.04
N ARG A 116 -15.40 1.30 -14.98
CA ARG A 116 -16.08 1.23 -13.69
C ARG A 116 -16.19 2.58 -12.99
N MET A 117 -15.16 3.40 -13.08
CA MET A 117 -15.17 4.78 -12.56
C MET A 117 -16.24 5.62 -13.25
N ASP A 118 -16.42 5.48 -14.57
CA ASP A 118 -17.50 6.17 -15.30
C ASP A 118 -18.89 5.78 -14.79
N GLU A 119 -19.13 4.48 -14.57
CA GLU A 119 -20.39 3.99 -13.99
C GLU A 119 -20.63 4.56 -12.58
N GLN A 120 -19.58 4.81 -11.81
CA GLN A 120 -19.63 5.29 -10.42
C GLN A 120 -19.54 6.82 -10.30
N ARG A 121 -19.34 7.54 -11.41
CA ARG A 121 -19.06 8.98 -11.45
C ARG A 121 -17.80 9.37 -10.67
N VAL A 122 -16.76 8.54 -10.74
CA VAL A 122 -15.44 8.85 -10.20
C VAL A 122 -14.62 9.51 -11.30
N GLU A 123 -14.30 10.80 -11.12
CA GLU A 123 -13.51 11.59 -12.08
C GLU A 123 -12.06 11.14 -12.08
N SER A 124 -11.47 11.05 -10.90
CA SER A 124 -10.09 10.59 -10.73
C SER A 124 -9.92 9.76 -9.46
N SER A 125 -8.89 8.92 -9.48
CA SER A 125 -8.59 8.01 -8.38
C SER A 125 -7.10 7.93 -8.12
N LEU A 126 -6.73 8.05 -6.84
CA LEU A 126 -5.42 7.67 -6.33
C LEU A 126 -5.42 6.16 -6.07
N MET A 127 -4.58 5.44 -6.80
CA MET A 127 -4.49 3.98 -6.72
C MET A 127 -3.28 3.58 -5.87
N LEU A 128 -3.55 2.91 -4.77
CA LEU A 128 -2.59 2.56 -3.73
C LEU A 128 -2.24 1.06 -3.75
N PRO A 129 -1.04 0.68 -3.29
CA PRO A 129 -0.66 -0.71 -3.16
C PRO A 129 -1.55 -1.45 -2.14
N THR A 130 -1.95 -2.68 -2.45
CA THR A 130 -2.66 -3.56 -1.51
C THR A 130 -1.67 -4.35 -0.66
N THR A 131 -0.78 -5.12 -1.29
CA THR A 131 0.23 -5.92 -0.57
C THR A 131 1.54 -5.18 -0.37
N GLY A 132 1.86 -4.23 -1.24
CA GLY A 132 3.10 -3.47 -1.19
C GLY A 132 3.35 -2.79 0.16
N VAL A 133 2.31 -2.25 0.79
CA VAL A 133 2.39 -1.62 2.12
C VAL A 133 2.77 -2.58 3.25
N GLY A 134 2.77 -3.89 3.00
CA GLY A 134 3.18 -4.91 3.98
C GLY A 134 4.51 -5.57 3.65
N ILE A 135 4.96 -5.51 2.40
CA ILE A 135 6.15 -6.21 1.91
C ILE A 135 7.42 -5.39 2.15
N GLU A 136 7.38 -4.08 1.94
CA GLU A 136 8.54 -3.21 2.11
C GLU A 136 9.16 -3.31 3.52
N PRO A 137 8.41 -3.29 4.63
CA PRO A 137 8.98 -3.46 5.97
C PRO A 137 9.67 -4.82 6.17
N GLN A 138 9.17 -5.89 5.54
CA GLN A 138 9.84 -7.19 5.62
C GLN A 138 11.16 -7.20 4.83
N LEU A 139 11.21 -6.53 3.68
CA LEU A 139 12.43 -6.37 2.87
C LEU A 139 13.51 -5.52 3.58
N ARG A 140 13.13 -4.68 4.55
CA ARG A 140 14.10 -3.92 5.38
C ARG A 140 14.93 -4.81 6.30
N ALA A 141 14.46 -6.01 6.62
CA ALA A 141 15.19 -6.93 7.50
C ALA A 141 16.61 -7.19 6.96
N PRO A 142 17.64 -7.27 7.81
CA PRO A 142 19.04 -7.38 7.36
C PRO A 142 19.28 -8.47 6.32
N LYS A 143 18.61 -9.62 6.45
CA LYS A 143 18.76 -10.77 5.53
C LYS A 143 18.12 -10.57 4.17
N HIS A 144 17.15 -9.64 4.04
CA HIS A 144 16.46 -9.35 2.79
C HIS A 144 16.90 -8.03 2.16
N ARG A 145 17.70 -7.23 2.88
CA ARG A 145 18.04 -5.85 2.52
C ARG A 145 18.70 -5.71 1.15
N GLU A 146 19.48 -6.67 0.71
CA GLU A 146 20.10 -6.64 -0.63
C GLU A 146 19.06 -6.67 -1.78
N ALA A 147 17.87 -7.23 -1.52
CA ALA A 147 16.77 -7.29 -2.48
C ALA A 147 15.78 -6.13 -2.34
N LEU A 148 15.93 -5.25 -1.35
CA LEU A 148 14.98 -4.18 -1.04
C LEU A 148 14.79 -3.24 -2.25
N TYR A 149 15.83 -2.54 -2.68
CA TYR A 149 15.71 -1.61 -3.82
C TYR A 149 15.46 -2.29 -5.16
N PRO A 150 16.09 -3.43 -5.49
CA PRO A 150 15.70 -4.21 -6.66
C PRO A 150 14.21 -4.56 -6.68
N SER A 151 13.64 -4.94 -5.54
CA SER A 151 12.21 -5.27 -5.41
C SER A 151 11.32 -4.04 -5.58
N VAL A 152 11.64 -2.94 -4.91
CA VAL A 152 10.91 -1.67 -5.02
C VAL A 152 10.91 -1.15 -6.47
N ARG A 153 12.06 -1.19 -7.15
CA ARG A 153 12.17 -0.79 -8.56
C ARG A 153 11.36 -1.70 -9.48
N ALA A 154 11.37 -3.01 -9.23
CA ALA A 154 10.59 -3.96 -10.02
C ALA A 154 9.10 -3.70 -9.87
N PHE A 155 8.64 -3.50 -8.64
CA PHE A 155 7.24 -3.15 -8.35
C PHE A 155 6.84 -1.82 -9.03
N ASN A 156 7.64 -0.78 -8.90
CA ASN A 156 7.34 0.52 -9.49
C ASN A 156 7.29 0.47 -11.04
N ARG A 157 8.14 -0.36 -11.68
CA ARG A 157 8.09 -0.57 -13.13
C ARG A 157 6.85 -1.33 -13.57
N TRP A 158 6.44 -2.35 -12.80
CA TRP A 158 5.19 -3.03 -13.03
C TRP A 158 4.00 -2.06 -12.92
N LEU A 159 3.98 -1.23 -11.87
CA LEU A 159 2.92 -0.24 -11.67
C LEU A 159 2.86 0.78 -12.82
N GLU A 160 4.02 1.24 -13.29
CA GLU A 160 4.13 2.14 -14.45
C GLU A 160 3.55 1.51 -15.73
N GLU A 161 3.83 0.22 -15.95
CA GLU A 161 3.40 -0.53 -17.13
C GLU A 161 1.89 -0.80 -17.11
N ASP A 162 1.35 -1.30 -16.02
CA ASP A 162 -0.03 -1.79 -15.95
C ASP A 162 -1.04 -0.69 -15.59
N TRP A 163 -0.65 0.33 -14.80
CA TRP A 163 -1.56 1.36 -14.27
C TRP A 163 -1.18 2.79 -14.64
N GLY A 164 0.10 3.07 -14.80
CA GLY A 164 0.62 4.42 -15.03
C GLY A 164 0.59 5.31 -13.79
N TYR A 165 1.08 6.56 -13.97
CA TYR A 165 1.21 7.55 -12.91
C TYR A 165 0.33 8.80 -13.11
N GLY A 166 -0.79 8.65 -13.84
CA GLY A 166 -1.71 9.75 -14.11
C GLY A 166 -1.60 10.37 -15.50
N GLN A 167 -1.02 9.65 -16.48
CA GLN A 167 -0.91 10.12 -17.86
C GLN A 167 -2.26 10.32 -18.53
N ASP A 168 -3.28 9.57 -18.12
CA ASP A 168 -4.67 9.72 -18.56
C ASP A 168 -5.44 10.83 -17.81
N GLY A 169 -4.83 11.45 -16.78
CA GLY A 169 -5.46 12.45 -15.93
C GLY A 169 -6.51 11.91 -14.97
N ARG A 170 -6.70 10.59 -14.87
CA ARG A 170 -7.75 9.96 -14.09
C ARG A 170 -7.24 8.91 -13.09
N ILE A 171 -6.37 8.00 -13.51
CA ILE A 171 -5.76 6.98 -12.64
C ILE A 171 -4.35 7.43 -12.25
N PHE A 172 -4.15 7.67 -10.97
CA PHE A 172 -2.87 8.07 -10.40
C PHE A 172 -2.29 6.92 -9.59
N GLY A 173 -1.53 6.03 -10.21
CA GLY A 173 -0.79 4.99 -9.50
C GLY A 173 0.25 5.62 -8.57
N ALA A 174 0.28 5.22 -7.31
CA ALA A 174 1.26 5.70 -6.34
C ALA A 174 2.38 4.68 -6.18
N PRO A 175 3.60 4.93 -6.75
CA PRO A 175 4.75 4.08 -6.54
C PRO A 175 5.20 4.13 -5.08
N MET A 176 5.93 3.10 -4.66
CA MET A 176 6.50 3.00 -3.33
C MET A 176 7.99 3.36 -3.34
N LEU A 177 8.46 3.90 -2.21
CA LEU A 177 9.88 4.09 -1.97
C LEU A 177 10.20 3.90 -0.48
N THR A 178 11.48 3.76 -0.19
CA THR A 178 12.00 3.66 1.17
C THR A 178 13.24 4.56 1.30
N LEU A 179 13.49 5.08 2.50
CA LEU A 179 14.63 5.96 2.80
C LEU A 179 15.79 5.21 3.47
N VAL A 180 15.77 3.88 3.47
CA VAL A 180 16.77 3.03 4.15
C VAL A 180 18.19 3.27 3.63
N ASP A 181 18.33 3.54 2.34
CA ASP A 181 19.56 3.99 1.70
C ASP A 181 19.23 5.25 0.92
N LEU A 182 19.82 6.38 1.31
CA LEU A 182 19.49 7.68 0.76
C LEU A 182 19.89 7.80 -0.71
N ASP A 183 21.05 7.27 -1.10
CA ASP A 183 21.54 7.37 -2.47
C ASP A 183 20.66 6.55 -3.42
N GLU A 184 20.31 5.33 -3.02
CA GLU A 184 19.39 4.48 -3.77
C GLU A 184 17.98 5.08 -3.84
N ALA A 185 17.51 5.70 -2.76
CA ALA A 185 16.23 6.39 -2.71
C ALA A 185 16.18 7.57 -3.69
N VAL A 186 17.23 8.37 -3.72
CA VAL A 186 17.34 9.51 -4.65
C VAL A 186 17.39 9.04 -6.11
N VAL A 187 18.14 7.99 -6.41
CA VAL A 187 18.21 7.42 -7.77
C VAL A 187 16.84 6.97 -8.26
N GLU A 188 16.10 6.22 -7.43
CA GLU A 188 14.76 5.77 -7.83
C GLU A 188 13.76 6.93 -7.86
N LEU A 189 13.86 7.91 -6.94
CA LEU A 189 13.02 9.10 -6.95
C LEU A 189 13.16 9.88 -8.27
N GLU A 190 14.38 10.11 -8.74
CA GLU A 190 14.64 10.79 -10.02
C GLU A 190 14.03 10.03 -11.21
N ARG A 191 14.09 8.69 -11.18
CA ARG A 191 13.44 7.87 -12.20
C ARG A 191 11.93 8.05 -12.18
N LEU A 192 11.30 8.02 -10.99
CA LEU A 192 9.86 8.19 -10.81
C LEU A 192 9.39 9.59 -11.24
N ILE A 193 10.14 10.63 -10.90
CA ILE A 193 9.87 12.01 -11.36
C ILE A 193 9.88 12.08 -12.88
N LYS A 194 10.91 11.49 -13.50
CA LYS A 194 11.02 11.45 -14.98
C LYS A 194 9.90 10.66 -15.63
N ALA A 195 9.40 9.61 -14.97
CA ALA A 195 8.26 8.82 -15.42
C ALA A 195 6.91 9.52 -15.21
N GLY A 196 6.89 10.67 -14.55
CA GLY A 196 5.69 11.48 -14.35
C GLY A 196 4.88 11.13 -13.10
N ALA A 197 5.48 10.47 -12.11
CA ALA A 197 4.82 10.20 -10.83
C ALA A 197 4.35 11.51 -10.17
N ARG A 198 3.15 11.48 -9.59
CA ARG A 198 2.52 12.60 -8.89
C ARG A 198 2.40 12.36 -7.39
N PHE A 199 2.40 11.13 -7.00
CA PHE A 199 2.29 10.63 -5.63
C PHE A 199 3.42 9.66 -5.35
N LEU A 200 3.77 9.50 -4.07
CA LEU A 200 4.81 8.58 -3.63
C LEU A 200 4.45 8.03 -2.25
N VAL A 201 4.31 6.72 -2.13
CA VAL A 201 4.02 6.06 -0.86
C VAL A 201 5.31 5.84 -0.08
N LEU A 202 5.33 6.31 1.16
CA LEU A 202 6.36 6.01 2.15
C LEU A 202 5.73 5.28 3.34
N THR A 203 6.48 4.36 3.94
CA THR A 203 6.07 3.72 5.20
C THR A 203 6.22 4.70 6.36
N THR A 204 5.22 4.74 7.26
CA THR A 204 5.28 5.55 8.49
C THR A 204 6.35 5.05 9.46
N GLY A 205 6.88 5.96 10.27
CA GLY A 205 7.81 5.66 11.34
C GLY A 205 9.27 5.94 11.01
N PRO A 206 10.16 5.61 11.93
CA PRO A 206 11.59 5.88 11.77
C PRO A 206 12.20 4.97 10.69
N VAL A 207 13.26 5.47 10.09
CA VAL A 207 14.06 4.79 9.08
C VAL A 207 15.43 4.50 9.67
N ASP A 208 15.71 3.24 10.00
CA ASP A 208 16.98 2.81 10.59
C ASP A 208 17.45 3.69 11.77
N GLY A 209 16.51 4.01 12.69
CA GLY A 209 16.79 4.80 13.88
C GLY A 209 16.81 6.32 13.65
N ARG A 210 16.45 6.82 12.46
CA ARG A 210 16.31 8.25 12.16
C ARG A 210 14.85 8.62 11.98
N ALA A 211 14.47 9.79 12.42
CA ALA A 211 13.20 10.38 12.07
C ALA A 211 13.17 10.71 10.55
N PRO A 212 12.06 10.54 9.86
CA PRO A 212 11.99 10.84 8.43
C PRO A 212 12.17 12.35 8.12
N GLY A 213 11.96 13.22 9.11
CA GLY A 213 12.23 14.67 9.03
C GLY A 213 13.68 15.08 9.29
N ASP A 214 14.57 14.15 9.66
CA ASP A 214 15.99 14.44 9.94
C ASP A 214 16.67 15.11 8.72
N PRO A 215 17.45 16.18 8.89
CA PRO A 215 18.18 16.84 7.80
C PRO A 215 19.07 15.94 6.96
N TYR A 216 19.42 14.77 7.46
CA TYR A 216 20.11 13.74 6.66
C TYR A 216 19.35 13.41 5.38
N PHE A 217 18.01 13.49 5.40
CA PHE A 217 17.15 13.20 4.24
C PHE A 217 16.84 14.43 3.38
N ASP A 218 17.42 15.60 3.64
CA ASP A 218 17.18 16.82 2.85
C ASP A 218 17.46 16.65 1.34
N PRO A 219 18.49 15.87 0.91
CA PRO A 219 18.68 15.60 -0.52
C PRO A 219 17.50 14.90 -1.21
N PHE A 220 16.72 14.10 -0.47
CA PHE A 220 15.50 13.50 -0.94
C PHE A 220 14.34 14.51 -0.93
N TRP A 221 14.13 15.20 0.20
CA TRP A 221 13.00 16.11 0.37
C TRP A 221 13.04 17.33 -0.57
N SER A 222 14.23 17.86 -0.88
CA SER A 222 14.37 18.95 -1.85
C SER A 222 13.85 18.54 -3.24
N ARG A 223 14.15 17.31 -3.67
CA ARG A 223 13.68 16.80 -4.97
C ARG A 223 12.19 16.55 -5.00
N VAL A 224 11.63 16.04 -3.91
CA VAL A 224 10.17 15.88 -3.74
C VAL A 224 9.47 17.23 -3.87
N GLU A 225 9.97 18.26 -3.18
CA GLU A 225 9.41 19.61 -3.24
C GLU A 225 9.56 20.23 -4.63
N GLU A 226 10.74 20.18 -5.23
CA GLU A 226 11.04 20.73 -6.57
C GLU A 226 10.16 20.10 -7.64
N ALA A 227 9.91 18.81 -7.55
CA ALA A 227 9.04 18.07 -8.49
C ALA A 227 7.54 18.26 -8.18
N GLY A 228 7.19 18.82 -7.02
CA GLY A 228 5.80 18.95 -6.58
C GLY A 228 5.11 17.62 -6.32
N LEU A 229 5.88 16.58 -5.95
CA LEU A 229 5.34 15.27 -5.56
C LEU A 229 4.56 15.37 -4.25
N ASN A 230 3.49 14.59 -4.15
CA ASN A 230 2.72 14.43 -2.92
C ASN A 230 3.15 13.15 -2.21
N ILE A 231 3.54 13.25 -0.95
CA ILE A 231 3.90 12.09 -0.14
C ILE A 231 2.62 11.50 0.47
N VAL A 232 2.50 10.19 0.40
CA VAL A 232 1.36 9.44 0.93
C VAL A 232 1.85 8.51 2.04
N PHE A 233 1.29 8.67 3.22
CA PHE A 233 1.33 7.67 4.27
C PHE A 233 0.01 6.92 4.28
N HIS A 234 0.06 5.63 4.00
CA HIS A 234 -1.08 4.74 3.97
C HIS A 234 -0.96 3.67 5.06
N ILE A 235 -2.10 3.26 5.64
CA ILE A 235 -2.11 2.20 6.64
C ILE A 235 -1.43 0.93 6.09
N GLY A 236 -0.67 0.24 6.93
CA GLY A 236 0.04 -0.95 6.52
C GLY A 236 0.90 -1.53 7.63
N ASN A 237 1.79 -2.44 7.26
CA ASN A 237 2.81 -2.92 8.18
C ASN A 237 3.85 -1.80 8.41
N THR A 238 4.24 -1.60 9.65
CA THR A 238 5.12 -0.50 10.05
C THR A 238 6.10 -0.95 11.13
N PRO A 239 7.22 -0.25 11.38
CA PRO A 239 8.12 -0.55 12.48
C PRO A 239 7.49 -0.36 13.88
N PHE A 240 6.29 0.23 13.95
CA PHE A 240 5.61 0.49 15.23
C PHE A 240 5.28 -0.78 16.01
N GLY A 241 5.05 -1.90 15.33
CA GLY A 241 4.88 -3.18 16.01
C GLY A 241 6.11 -3.61 16.83
N GLU A 242 7.31 -3.47 16.27
CA GLU A 242 8.55 -3.71 17.01
C GLU A 242 8.77 -2.69 18.15
N MET A 243 8.43 -1.44 17.92
CA MET A 243 8.64 -0.35 18.87
C MET A 243 7.63 -0.36 20.02
N TYR A 244 6.38 -0.66 19.75
CA TYR A 244 5.29 -0.49 20.71
C TYR A 244 4.58 -1.80 21.11
N SER A 245 4.36 -2.75 20.19
CA SER A 245 3.65 -4.00 20.53
C SER A 245 4.57 -5.00 21.25
N LYS A 246 5.77 -5.18 20.73
CA LYS A 246 6.73 -6.15 21.27
C LYS A 246 7.10 -5.95 22.74
N PRO A 247 7.35 -4.72 23.26
CA PRO A 247 7.61 -4.50 24.68
C PRO A 247 6.46 -4.92 25.61
N TRP A 248 5.25 -5.03 25.10
CA TRP A 248 4.07 -5.53 25.83
C TRP A 248 3.86 -7.04 25.67
N GLY A 249 4.80 -7.76 25.06
CA GLY A 249 4.68 -9.20 24.79
C GLY A 249 3.70 -9.55 23.67
N LEU A 250 3.33 -8.59 22.84
CA LEU A 250 2.43 -8.75 21.70
C LEU A 250 3.21 -9.02 20.41
N ARG A 251 2.52 -9.48 19.37
CA ARG A 251 3.14 -9.73 18.07
C ARG A 251 3.52 -8.41 17.39
N PRO A 252 4.75 -8.26 16.90
CA PRO A 252 5.15 -7.02 16.21
C PRO A 252 4.53 -6.88 14.81
N ALA A 253 4.27 -8.01 14.12
CA ALA A 253 3.65 -8.04 12.80
C ALA A 253 2.52 -9.08 12.79
N PRO A 254 1.39 -8.82 13.48
CA PRO A 254 0.25 -9.73 13.44
C PRO A 254 -0.31 -9.77 12.01
N PRO A 255 -0.91 -10.90 11.59
CA PRO A 255 -1.56 -10.98 10.29
C PRO A 255 -2.59 -9.88 10.11
N SER A 256 -2.63 -9.28 8.92
CA SER A 256 -3.61 -8.26 8.57
C SER A 256 -5.03 -8.74 8.88
N HIS A 257 -5.85 -7.89 9.47
CA HIS A 257 -7.20 -8.18 9.95
C HIS A 257 -7.33 -9.27 11.04
N ARG A 258 -6.20 -9.72 11.65
CA ARG A 258 -6.17 -10.72 12.74
C ARG A 258 -5.33 -10.26 13.93
N HIS A 259 -5.38 -8.99 14.22
CA HIS A 259 -4.71 -8.38 15.38
C HIS A 259 -5.65 -8.30 16.58
N SER A 260 -5.09 -8.36 17.77
CA SER A 260 -5.82 -8.04 19.00
C SER A 260 -6.12 -6.53 19.04
N LEU A 261 -7.07 -6.13 19.88
CA LEU A 261 -7.39 -4.71 20.06
C LEU A 261 -6.15 -3.89 20.44
N MET A 262 -5.28 -4.43 21.30
CA MET A 262 -4.09 -3.73 21.74
C MET A 262 -3.02 -3.65 20.64
N GLU A 263 -2.79 -4.71 19.85
CA GLU A 263 -1.92 -4.68 18.66
C GLU A 263 -2.41 -3.63 17.67
N TYR A 264 -3.74 -3.55 17.46
CA TYR A 264 -4.36 -2.57 16.59
C TYR A 264 -4.07 -1.13 17.04
N PHE A 265 -4.31 -0.82 18.31
CA PHE A 265 -4.07 0.51 18.86
C PHE A 265 -2.60 0.93 18.83
N LEU A 266 -1.68 0.01 19.05
CA LEU A 266 -0.26 0.33 19.16
C LEU A 266 0.44 0.50 17.82
N ALA A 267 -0.03 -0.19 16.76
CA ALA A 267 0.74 -0.31 15.53
C ALA A 267 -0.03 -0.06 14.22
N PHE A 268 -1.37 0.02 14.26
CA PHE A 268 -2.16 0.09 13.01
C PHE A 268 -3.14 1.25 12.92
N THR A 269 -3.54 1.86 14.04
CA THR A 269 -4.49 2.98 14.03
C THR A 269 -3.79 4.30 13.67
N GLU A 270 -4.27 5.38 14.21
CA GLU A 270 -3.78 6.74 14.02
C GLU A 270 -2.34 6.95 14.50
N ARG A 271 -1.86 6.13 15.46
CA ARG A 271 -0.55 6.34 16.09
C ARG A 271 0.63 6.37 15.11
N PRO A 272 0.78 5.43 14.15
CA PRO A 272 1.89 5.47 13.21
C PRO A 272 1.99 6.77 12.43
N VAL A 273 0.88 7.25 11.88
CA VAL A 273 0.90 8.50 11.11
C VAL A 273 1.04 9.72 12.01
N MET A 274 0.39 9.73 13.17
CA MET A 274 0.50 10.81 14.16
C MET A 274 1.96 11.02 14.59
N ASP A 275 2.62 9.96 15.09
CA ASP A 275 4.02 10.04 15.53
C ASP A 275 4.95 10.45 14.36
N THR A 276 4.67 9.96 13.15
CA THR A 276 5.43 10.32 11.94
C THR A 276 5.27 11.79 11.61
N VAL A 277 4.04 12.31 11.51
CA VAL A 277 3.78 13.71 11.18
C VAL A 277 4.33 14.64 12.26
N VAL A 278 4.19 14.27 13.55
CA VAL A 278 4.81 15.01 14.66
C VAL A 278 6.33 15.09 14.49
N SER A 279 6.99 13.99 14.09
CA SER A 279 8.44 14.02 13.83
C SER A 279 8.82 14.96 12.69
N LEU A 280 8.05 14.98 11.59
CA LEU A 280 8.28 15.91 10.47
C LEU A 280 8.18 17.37 10.92
N ILE A 281 7.19 17.67 11.78
CA ILE A 281 7.00 19.02 12.32
C ILE A 281 8.13 19.38 13.31
N ALA A 282 8.45 18.48 14.23
CA ALA A 282 9.49 18.69 15.25
C ALA A 282 10.87 18.92 14.63
N ASP A 283 11.20 18.21 13.57
CA ASP A 283 12.43 18.38 12.79
C ASP A 283 12.37 19.58 11.83
N ASN A 284 11.31 20.39 11.90
CA ASN A 284 11.11 21.56 11.03
C ASN A 284 11.20 21.24 9.52
N LEU A 285 10.73 20.08 9.08
CA LEU A 285 10.75 19.70 7.67
C LEU A 285 9.98 20.72 6.82
N PHE A 286 8.77 21.08 7.23
CA PHE A 286 7.92 22.02 6.49
C PHE A 286 8.45 23.48 6.51
N GLY A 287 9.33 23.82 7.47
CA GLY A 287 10.04 25.08 7.45
C GLY A 287 11.20 25.09 6.45
N ARG A 288 11.87 23.94 6.27
CA ARG A 288 12.92 23.78 5.25
C ARG A 288 12.35 23.63 3.84
N PHE A 289 11.19 22.95 3.73
CA PHE A 289 10.53 22.64 2.46
C PHE A 289 9.04 23.02 2.51
N PRO A 290 8.71 24.32 2.40
CA PRO A 290 7.36 24.84 2.68
C PRO A 290 6.31 24.48 1.63
N LYS A 291 6.70 23.94 0.47
CA LYS A 291 5.77 23.49 -0.58
C LYS A 291 5.49 22.00 -0.51
N LEU A 292 6.13 21.25 0.40
CA LEU A 292 5.85 19.82 0.58
C LEU A 292 4.39 19.60 0.96
N ARG A 293 3.82 18.56 0.39
CA ARG A 293 2.48 18.06 0.70
C ARG A 293 2.56 16.62 1.17
N VAL A 294 1.91 16.35 2.29
CA VAL A 294 1.83 15.04 2.91
C VAL A 294 0.35 14.69 3.09
N LEU A 295 -0.01 13.49 2.68
CA LEU A 295 -1.35 12.92 2.79
C LEU A 295 -1.32 11.78 3.78
N SER A 296 -2.33 11.74 4.65
CA SER A 296 -2.61 10.62 5.55
C SER A 296 -3.85 9.88 5.02
N ILE A 297 -3.68 8.65 4.59
CA ILE A 297 -4.73 7.84 3.97
C ILE A 297 -5.03 6.63 4.85
N GLU A 298 -6.34 6.40 5.12
CA GLU A 298 -6.88 5.30 5.93
C GLU A 298 -6.42 5.28 7.41
N TYR A 299 -5.77 6.34 7.89
CA TYR A 299 -5.32 6.46 9.28
C TYR A 299 -6.31 7.20 10.20
N GLY A 300 -7.53 7.43 9.74
CA GLY A 300 -8.48 8.24 10.49
C GLY A 300 -8.13 9.72 10.53
N SER A 301 -8.89 10.49 11.29
CA SER A 301 -8.75 11.96 11.40
C SER A 301 -9.00 12.48 12.82
N GLY A 302 -9.01 11.60 13.83
CA GLY A 302 -9.29 11.96 15.21
C GLY A 302 -8.10 12.54 15.98
N TRP A 303 -6.89 12.40 15.45
CA TRP A 303 -5.61 12.80 16.07
C TRP A 303 -5.19 14.24 15.86
#